data_ee971c397c0ca17d277c6529a077d7b2
#
_entry.id   ee971c397c0ca17d277c6529a077d7b2
#
_cell.length_a   1.000
_cell.length_b   1.000
_cell.length_c   1.000
_cell.angle_alpha   90.00
_cell.angle_beta   90.00
_cell.angle_gamma   90.00
#
_symmetry.space_group_name_H-M   'P 1'
#
loop_
_entity.id
_entity.type
_entity.pdbx_description
1 polymer ?
#
loop_
_entity_poly.entity_id
_entity_poly.type
_entity_poly.pdbx_seq_one_letter_code
_entity_poly.pdbx_strand_id
1 'polypeptide(L)'
;MKKSFNVDSTFNDMRIDRWIRNNLGNYPQGLIEKSLKSGKVKINNKKVKSSQKVKTGDIIDLFNFDFKETIVQKTIKFVPSEEVIKENEDLIIDNNEDFIVLNKSSGISVQGGTKSKKNLVDIFARSDIFQDTKPFSVHRLDKDTSGVFIMAKHREAAQLLTSLFRLRKVHKTYLAICHGELQKDVGEWNDDLTRYDNDKEIVEKARTTYKVLDKNSICSLIEMKPITGRKHQLRKQLYAVGSPIYGDQKYKFSNTDKAINKNLMLHSYQIKFMIKDKKHTYTALLPDYFKKLLKTKRLRFPSS
;
A
#
# COMPACT_ATOMS: atom_id res chain seq x y z
N MET A 1 -19.98 -32.90 -13.99
CA MET A 1 -18.86 -33.29 -14.88
C MET A 1 -17.55 -32.98 -14.14
N LYS A 2 -16.58 -33.91 -14.14
CA LYS A 2 -15.22 -33.69 -13.54
C LYS A 2 -14.24 -33.41 -14.69
N LYS A 3 -13.38 -32.38 -14.52
CA LYS A 3 -12.22 -32.12 -15.38
C LYS A 3 -10.96 -32.11 -14.51
N SER A 4 -9.87 -32.71 -14.98
CA SER A 4 -8.61 -32.79 -14.25
C SER A 4 -7.48 -32.20 -15.09
N PHE A 5 -6.57 -31.48 -14.43
CA PHE A 5 -5.42 -30.82 -15.06
C PHE A 5 -4.16 -31.18 -14.29
N ASN A 6 -3.10 -31.54 -15.00
CA ASN A 6 -1.78 -31.72 -14.41
C ASN A 6 -1.03 -30.37 -14.37
N VAL A 7 -0.35 -30.09 -13.27
CA VAL A 7 0.50 -28.91 -13.12
C VAL A 7 1.87 -29.21 -13.72
N ASP A 8 2.23 -28.48 -14.76
CA ASP A 8 3.58 -28.56 -15.36
C ASP A 8 4.62 -27.73 -14.59
N SER A 9 5.89 -27.83 -14.98
CA SER A 9 7.00 -27.17 -14.32
C SER A 9 6.93 -25.63 -14.36
N THR A 10 6.28 -25.06 -15.37
CA THR A 10 6.12 -23.60 -15.55
C THR A 10 5.32 -22.96 -14.40
N PHE A 11 4.42 -23.76 -13.81
CA PHE A 11 3.54 -23.29 -12.71
C PHE A 11 4.02 -23.73 -11.32
N ASN A 12 5.18 -24.34 -11.22
CA ASN A 12 5.72 -24.77 -9.93
C ASN A 12 5.79 -23.60 -8.92
N ASP A 13 5.34 -23.85 -7.68
CA ASP A 13 5.30 -22.87 -6.58
C ASP A 13 4.38 -21.65 -6.82
N MET A 14 3.50 -21.72 -7.84
CA MET A 14 2.47 -20.71 -8.11
C MET A 14 1.26 -20.93 -7.20
N ARG A 15 0.63 -19.84 -6.78
CA ARG A 15 -0.64 -19.94 -6.01
C ARG A 15 -1.76 -20.47 -6.90
N ILE A 16 -2.63 -21.33 -6.32
CA ILE A 16 -3.75 -21.94 -7.04
C ILE A 16 -4.71 -20.89 -7.64
N ASP A 17 -4.95 -19.75 -6.98
CA ASP A 17 -5.81 -18.71 -7.54
C ASP A 17 -5.22 -18.04 -8.80
N ARG A 18 -3.91 -17.94 -8.90
CA ARG A 18 -3.21 -17.49 -10.12
C ARG A 18 -3.22 -18.55 -11.20
N TRP A 19 -2.98 -19.81 -10.81
CA TRP A 19 -3.03 -20.92 -11.74
C TRP A 19 -4.42 -21.02 -12.43
N ILE A 20 -5.50 -20.89 -11.65
CA ILE A 20 -6.88 -20.86 -12.17
C ILE A 20 -7.05 -19.75 -13.21
N ARG A 21 -6.56 -18.54 -12.94
CA ARG A 21 -6.68 -17.44 -13.90
C ARG A 21 -5.88 -17.64 -15.17
N ASN A 22 -4.71 -18.25 -15.07
CA ASN A 22 -3.84 -18.48 -16.22
C ASN A 22 -4.37 -19.59 -17.13
N ASN A 23 -4.97 -20.63 -16.55
CA ASN A 23 -5.35 -21.84 -17.30
C ASN A 23 -6.83 -21.94 -17.61
N LEU A 24 -7.70 -21.30 -16.82
CA LEU A 24 -9.15 -21.46 -16.93
C LEU A 24 -9.87 -20.17 -17.32
N GLY A 25 -9.26 -19.01 -17.11
CA GLY A 25 -9.82 -17.71 -17.44
C GLY A 25 -9.79 -16.71 -16.29
N ASN A 26 -10.01 -15.43 -16.60
CA ASN A 26 -9.86 -14.33 -15.65
C ASN A 26 -11.11 -14.18 -14.75
N TYR A 27 -11.24 -15.05 -13.78
CA TYR A 27 -12.39 -15.05 -12.85
C TYR A 27 -12.19 -14.10 -11.67
N PRO A 28 -13.28 -13.49 -11.14
CA PRO A 28 -13.25 -12.69 -9.91
C PRO A 28 -12.70 -13.49 -8.72
N GLN A 29 -11.90 -12.85 -7.88
CA GLN A 29 -11.27 -13.50 -6.70
C GLN A 29 -12.30 -14.18 -5.78
N GLY A 30 -13.41 -13.50 -5.49
CA GLY A 30 -14.48 -14.08 -4.65
C GLY A 30 -15.09 -15.35 -5.20
N LEU A 31 -15.19 -15.47 -6.54
CA LEU A 31 -15.69 -16.69 -7.20
C LEU A 31 -14.69 -17.84 -7.08
N ILE A 32 -13.40 -17.55 -7.27
CA ILE A 32 -12.31 -18.52 -7.08
C ILE A 32 -12.31 -19.02 -5.63
N GLU A 33 -12.35 -18.12 -4.65
CA GLU A 33 -12.35 -18.47 -3.23
C GLU A 33 -13.58 -19.29 -2.82
N LYS A 34 -14.78 -18.90 -3.31
CA LYS A 34 -16.01 -19.66 -3.10
C LYS A 34 -15.92 -21.08 -3.66
N SER A 35 -15.33 -21.23 -4.85
CA SER A 35 -15.15 -22.53 -5.51
C SER A 35 -14.15 -23.43 -4.80
N LEU A 36 -13.04 -22.89 -4.32
CA LEU A 36 -12.06 -23.62 -3.49
C LEU A 36 -12.68 -24.05 -2.15
N LYS A 37 -13.39 -23.13 -1.48
CA LYS A 37 -14.04 -23.40 -0.19
C LYS A 37 -15.15 -24.45 -0.31
N SER A 38 -15.97 -24.40 -1.36
CA SER A 38 -17.03 -25.39 -1.61
C SER A 38 -16.49 -26.75 -2.08
N GLY A 39 -15.20 -26.83 -2.46
CA GLY A 39 -14.59 -28.05 -2.98
C GLY A 39 -14.90 -28.32 -4.45
N LYS A 40 -15.42 -27.33 -5.18
CA LYS A 40 -15.54 -27.40 -6.65
C LYS A 40 -14.18 -27.40 -7.35
N VAL A 41 -13.13 -26.90 -6.67
CA VAL A 41 -11.74 -26.99 -7.09
C VAL A 41 -10.94 -27.65 -5.96
N LYS A 42 -10.18 -28.67 -6.30
CA LYS A 42 -9.33 -29.42 -5.36
C LYS A 42 -7.93 -29.62 -5.95
N ILE A 43 -6.93 -29.80 -5.10
CA ILE A 43 -5.58 -30.24 -5.47
C ILE A 43 -5.38 -31.62 -4.88
N ASN A 44 -5.03 -32.60 -5.69
CA ASN A 44 -4.82 -33.99 -5.26
C ASN A 44 -5.99 -34.50 -4.40
N ASN A 45 -7.22 -34.23 -4.87
CA ASN A 45 -8.48 -34.56 -4.20
C ASN A 45 -8.74 -33.88 -2.84
N LYS A 46 -7.90 -32.91 -2.41
CA LYS A 46 -8.03 -32.16 -1.15
C LYS A 46 -8.54 -30.73 -1.37
N LYS A 47 -9.42 -30.25 -0.47
CA LYS A 47 -9.82 -28.84 -0.42
C LYS A 47 -8.64 -27.99 0.02
N VAL A 48 -8.41 -26.86 -0.65
CA VAL A 48 -7.29 -25.96 -0.39
C VAL A 48 -7.75 -24.51 -0.31
N LYS A 49 -6.92 -23.65 0.31
CA LYS A 49 -7.13 -22.20 0.32
C LYS A 49 -6.58 -21.57 -0.96
N SER A 50 -7.08 -20.39 -1.34
CA SER A 50 -6.61 -19.64 -2.52
C SER A 50 -5.11 -19.31 -2.51
N SER A 51 -4.52 -19.24 -1.33
CA SER A 51 -3.08 -18.99 -1.14
C SER A 51 -2.21 -20.24 -1.27
N GLN A 52 -2.82 -21.45 -1.36
CA GLN A 52 -2.07 -22.70 -1.52
C GLN A 52 -1.26 -22.65 -2.81
N LYS A 53 0.01 -23.04 -2.72
CA LYS A 53 0.89 -23.17 -3.86
C LYS A 53 0.76 -24.56 -4.47
N VAL A 54 0.76 -24.60 -5.80
CA VAL A 54 0.79 -25.84 -6.58
C VAL A 54 2.22 -26.27 -6.85
N LYS A 55 2.45 -27.56 -6.98
CA LYS A 55 3.75 -28.16 -7.34
C LYS A 55 3.64 -28.87 -8.68
N THR A 56 4.75 -29.02 -9.37
CA THR A 56 4.85 -29.85 -10.58
C THR A 56 4.33 -31.28 -10.26
N GLY A 57 3.45 -31.79 -11.10
CA GLY A 57 2.81 -33.10 -10.91
C GLY A 57 1.56 -33.10 -10.04
N ASP A 58 1.18 -31.96 -9.40
CA ASP A 58 -0.12 -31.87 -8.74
C ASP A 58 -1.27 -32.01 -9.73
N ILE A 59 -2.34 -32.70 -9.30
CA ILE A 59 -3.57 -32.84 -10.09
C ILE A 59 -4.60 -31.85 -9.54
N ILE A 60 -5.09 -30.97 -10.41
CA ILE A 60 -6.17 -30.02 -10.10
C ILE A 60 -7.47 -30.56 -10.66
N ASP A 61 -8.39 -30.92 -9.77
CA ASP A 61 -9.71 -31.42 -10.10
C ASP A 61 -10.77 -30.30 -10.04
N LEU A 62 -11.58 -30.19 -11.07
CA LEU A 62 -12.72 -29.28 -11.15
C LEU A 62 -14.02 -30.10 -11.18
N PHE A 63 -14.94 -29.80 -10.26
CA PHE A 63 -16.24 -30.47 -10.14
C PHE A 63 -17.37 -29.48 -10.42
N ASN A 64 -18.22 -29.78 -11.42
CA ASN A 64 -19.35 -28.93 -11.82
C ASN A 64 -18.96 -27.43 -11.88
N PHE A 65 -17.86 -27.19 -12.59
CA PHE A 65 -17.24 -25.90 -12.71
C PHE A 65 -17.76 -25.27 -14.01
N ASP A 66 -19.00 -24.78 -13.96
CA ASP A 66 -19.56 -23.93 -15.00
C ASP A 66 -19.28 -22.47 -14.63
N PHE A 67 -18.12 -21.99 -15.03
CA PHE A 67 -17.95 -20.56 -15.14
C PHE A 67 -18.55 -20.12 -16.49
N LYS A 68 -19.76 -19.60 -16.46
CA LYS A 68 -20.14 -18.64 -17.50
C LYS A 68 -19.04 -17.59 -17.50
N GLU A 69 -18.34 -17.46 -18.60
CA GLU A 69 -17.43 -16.33 -18.79
C GLU A 69 -18.22 -15.07 -18.41
N THR A 70 -18.02 -14.60 -17.19
CA THR A 70 -18.43 -13.26 -16.89
C THR A 70 -17.51 -12.45 -17.79
N ILE A 71 -18.04 -11.91 -18.87
CA ILE A 71 -17.35 -10.93 -19.69
C ILE A 71 -17.04 -9.81 -18.70
N VAL A 72 -15.87 -9.93 -18.06
CA VAL A 72 -15.31 -8.82 -17.30
C VAL A 72 -15.11 -7.77 -18.37
N GLN A 73 -16.04 -6.79 -18.44
CA GLN A 73 -15.87 -5.63 -19.29
C GLN A 73 -14.41 -5.22 -19.11
N LYS A 74 -13.65 -5.28 -20.21
CA LYS A 74 -12.24 -4.84 -20.19
C LYS A 74 -12.27 -3.44 -19.62
N THR A 75 -12.00 -3.30 -18.32
CA THR A 75 -11.85 -2.00 -17.71
C THR A 75 -10.77 -1.32 -18.54
N ILE A 76 -11.11 -0.19 -19.15
CA ILE A 76 -10.18 0.60 -19.94
C ILE A 76 -8.98 0.81 -19.02
N LYS A 77 -7.87 0.12 -19.32
CA LYS A 77 -6.63 0.30 -18.57
C LYS A 77 -6.19 1.74 -18.77
N PHE A 78 -5.87 2.40 -17.69
CA PHE A 78 -5.26 3.72 -17.77
C PHE A 78 -3.94 3.58 -18.55
N VAL A 79 -3.83 4.35 -19.62
CA VAL A 79 -2.59 4.49 -20.39
C VAL A 79 -2.05 5.90 -20.06
N PRO A 80 -0.91 6.00 -19.37
CA PRO A 80 -0.31 7.28 -19.05
C PRO A 80 0.23 7.95 -20.33
N SER A 81 0.13 9.27 -20.44
CA SER A 81 0.85 10.05 -21.44
C SER A 81 2.33 10.17 -21.05
N GLU A 82 3.20 10.49 -22.02
CA GLU A 82 4.63 10.73 -21.78
C GLU A 82 4.87 11.82 -20.73
N GLU A 83 4.08 12.89 -20.76
CA GLU A 83 4.11 13.95 -19.76
C GLU A 83 3.86 13.41 -18.34
N VAL A 84 2.84 12.57 -18.16
CA VAL A 84 2.53 11.95 -16.85
C VAL A 84 3.64 11.02 -16.40
N ILE A 85 4.31 10.31 -17.31
CA ILE A 85 5.46 9.46 -16.98
C ILE A 85 6.60 10.35 -16.47
N LYS A 86 6.97 11.37 -17.24
CA LYS A 86 8.06 12.30 -16.90
C LYS A 86 7.82 13.03 -15.58
N GLU A 87 6.60 13.57 -15.35
CA GLU A 87 6.23 14.19 -14.07
C GLU A 87 6.46 13.27 -12.85
N ASN A 88 6.29 11.96 -13.01
CA ASN A 88 6.52 10.99 -11.93
C ASN A 88 7.98 10.56 -11.84
N GLU A 89 8.72 10.54 -12.96
CA GLU A 89 10.16 10.30 -12.98
C GLU A 89 10.93 11.43 -12.29
N ASP A 90 10.49 12.68 -12.43
CA ASP A 90 11.07 13.84 -11.75
C ASP A 90 10.95 13.77 -10.22
N LEU A 91 10.09 12.89 -9.71
CA LEU A 91 9.93 12.64 -8.27
C LEU A 91 10.86 11.54 -7.74
N ILE A 92 11.73 10.98 -8.56
CA ILE A 92 12.67 9.93 -8.15
C ILE A 92 13.75 10.52 -7.24
N ILE A 93 13.88 9.96 -6.03
CA ILE A 93 14.92 10.29 -5.06
C ILE A 93 16.18 9.46 -5.30
N ASP A 94 16.00 8.18 -5.65
CA ASP A 94 17.08 7.24 -5.94
C ASP A 94 16.65 6.21 -6.97
N ASN A 95 17.58 5.81 -7.84
CA ASN A 95 17.37 4.84 -8.89
C ASN A 95 18.62 3.95 -9.01
N ASN A 96 18.51 2.71 -8.56
CA ASN A 96 19.58 1.72 -8.62
C ASN A 96 19.13 0.44 -9.34
N GLU A 97 19.98 -0.58 -9.39
CA GLU A 97 19.69 -1.84 -10.09
C GLU A 97 18.49 -2.58 -9.51
N ASP A 98 18.29 -2.55 -8.20
CA ASP A 98 17.29 -3.34 -7.48
C ASP A 98 15.93 -2.62 -7.35
N PHE A 99 15.93 -1.30 -7.16
CA PHE A 99 14.71 -0.54 -6.86
C PHE A 99 14.83 0.95 -7.22
N ILE A 100 13.67 1.61 -7.25
CA ILE A 100 13.57 3.07 -7.24
C ILE A 100 12.92 3.55 -5.95
N VAL A 101 13.29 4.75 -5.54
CA VAL A 101 12.68 5.47 -4.42
C VAL A 101 12.08 6.76 -4.92
N LEU A 102 10.82 7.02 -4.57
CA LEU A 102 10.05 8.16 -5.03
C LEU A 102 9.66 9.07 -3.87
N ASN A 103 9.56 10.36 -4.13
CA ASN A 103 8.74 11.29 -3.36
C ASN A 103 7.32 11.30 -3.92
N LYS A 104 6.51 10.29 -3.57
CA LYS A 104 5.16 10.12 -4.10
C LYS A 104 4.29 11.35 -3.85
N SER A 105 3.65 11.87 -4.86
CA SER A 105 2.64 12.92 -4.72
C SER A 105 1.37 12.44 -4.02
N SER A 106 0.67 13.35 -3.33
CA SER A 106 -0.69 13.12 -2.82
C SER A 106 -1.67 12.93 -4.00
N GLY A 107 -2.75 12.18 -3.77
CA GLY A 107 -3.81 12.00 -4.76
C GLY A 107 -3.60 10.87 -5.77
N ILE A 108 -2.42 10.22 -5.81
CA ILE A 108 -2.15 9.08 -6.69
C ILE A 108 -2.06 7.77 -5.90
N SER A 109 -2.76 6.74 -6.38
CA SER A 109 -2.71 5.39 -5.80
C SER A 109 -1.42 4.68 -6.19
N VAL A 110 -0.93 3.79 -5.32
CA VAL A 110 0.23 2.94 -5.62
C VAL A 110 -0.12 1.89 -6.68
N GLN A 111 -1.24 1.22 -6.49
CA GLN A 111 -1.74 0.16 -7.38
C GLN A 111 -3.17 0.44 -7.79
N GLY A 112 -3.57 -0.10 -8.93
CA GLY A 112 -4.96 -0.07 -9.39
C GLY A 112 -5.89 -0.83 -8.45
N GLY A 113 -7.13 -0.38 -8.37
CA GLY A 113 -8.21 -0.99 -7.60
C GLY A 113 -9.56 -0.58 -8.17
N THR A 114 -10.66 -1.11 -7.62
CA THR A 114 -12.04 -0.88 -8.10
C THR A 114 -12.39 0.60 -8.27
N LYS A 115 -11.78 1.51 -7.50
CA LYS A 115 -12.07 2.96 -7.53
C LYS A 115 -10.89 3.82 -8.01
N SER A 116 -9.78 3.24 -8.45
CA SER A 116 -8.60 3.99 -8.89
C SER A 116 -8.04 3.41 -10.18
N LYS A 117 -8.26 4.14 -11.28
CA LYS A 117 -7.72 3.77 -12.60
C LYS A 117 -6.26 4.21 -12.74
N LYS A 118 -5.92 5.46 -12.35
CA LYS A 118 -4.56 6.02 -12.40
C LYS A 118 -3.76 5.56 -11.16
N ASN A 119 -2.61 4.92 -11.37
CA ASN A 119 -1.74 4.47 -10.29
C ASN A 119 -0.27 4.40 -10.72
N LEU A 120 0.65 4.45 -9.75
CA LEU A 120 2.08 4.50 -9.98
C LEU A 120 2.62 3.25 -10.71
N VAL A 121 2.13 2.04 -10.36
CA VAL A 121 2.59 0.80 -11.01
C VAL A 121 2.30 0.82 -12.51
N ASP A 122 1.13 1.30 -12.93
CA ASP A 122 0.79 1.37 -14.36
C ASP A 122 1.53 2.52 -15.07
N ILE A 123 1.86 3.62 -14.37
CA ILE A 123 2.67 4.71 -14.90
C ILE A 123 4.11 4.21 -15.16
N PHE A 124 4.77 3.68 -14.15
CA PHE A 124 6.16 3.22 -14.25
C PHE A 124 6.33 1.96 -15.10
N ALA A 125 5.28 1.17 -15.33
CA ALA A 125 5.31 0.06 -16.29
C ALA A 125 5.47 0.53 -17.75
N ARG A 126 5.40 1.84 -18.01
CA ARG A 126 5.62 2.47 -19.32
C ARG A 126 6.85 3.37 -19.35
N SER A 127 7.58 3.46 -18.25
CA SER A 127 8.83 4.19 -18.11
C SER A 127 9.99 3.34 -18.58
N ASP A 128 10.96 3.93 -19.26
CA ASP A 128 12.20 3.29 -19.73
C ASP A 128 13.02 2.70 -18.57
N ILE A 129 12.83 3.21 -17.35
CA ILE A 129 13.48 2.73 -16.13
C ILE A 129 13.17 1.24 -15.86
N PHE A 130 12.01 0.76 -16.31
CA PHE A 130 11.56 -0.61 -16.09
C PHE A 130 11.67 -1.50 -17.35
N GLN A 131 12.10 -0.96 -18.50
CA GLN A 131 12.37 -1.71 -19.74
C GLN A 131 11.28 -2.77 -20.02
N ASP A 132 10.02 -2.33 -20.11
CA ASP A 132 8.83 -3.19 -20.33
C ASP A 132 8.54 -4.21 -19.22
N THR A 133 9.31 -4.23 -18.14
CA THR A 133 8.99 -5.05 -16.96
C THR A 133 7.98 -4.32 -16.07
N LYS A 134 7.13 -5.08 -15.39
CA LYS A 134 6.16 -4.48 -14.47
C LYS A 134 6.79 -4.19 -13.12
N PRO A 135 6.70 -2.93 -12.62
CA PRO A 135 7.18 -2.58 -11.28
C PRO A 135 6.52 -3.41 -10.17
N PHE A 136 7.29 -3.76 -9.15
CA PHE A 136 6.78 -4.47 -7.99
C PHE A 136 6.60 -3.49 -6.83
N SER A 137 5.36 -3.29 -6.36
CA SER A 137 5.15 -2.57 -5.12
C SER A 137 5.45 -3.48 -3.93
N VAL A 138 6.38 -3.07 -3.08
CA VAL A 138 6.86 -3.84 -1.93
C VAL A 138 6.19 -3.43 -0.61
N HIS A 139 5.57 -2.26 -0.60
CA HIS A 139 4.72 -1.75 0.47
C HIS A 139 3.60 -0.89 -0.11
N ARG A 140 2.82 -0.25 0.74
CA ARG A 140 1.75 0.64 0.31
C ARG A 140 1.77 1.95 1.08
N LEU A 141 1.38 3.02 0.39
CA LEU A 141 0.92 4.27 0.97
C LEU A 141 -0.54 4.49 0.57
N ASP A 142 -1.29 5.17 1.41
CA ASP A 142 -2.65 5.59 1.05
C ASP A 142 -2.59 6.57 -0.14
N LYS A 143 -3.66 6.65 -0.92
CA LYS A 143 -3.76 7.51 -2.10
C LYS A 143 -3.35 8.95 -1.78
N ASP A 144 -3.85 9.49 -0.67
CA ASP A 144 -3.69 10.89 -0.30
C ASP A 144 -2.44 11.16 0.56
N THR A 145 -1.74 10.12 1.01
CA THR A 145 -0.46 10.24 1.72
C THR A 145 0.66 10.47 0.71
N SER A 146 1.46 11.51 0.91
CA SER A 146 2.66 11.82 0.11
C SER A 146 3.94 11.27 0.74
N GLY A 147 5.07 11.32 0.02
CA GLY A 147 6.41 11.06 0.54
C GLY A 147 7.03 9.75 0.09
N VAL A 148 8.03 9.29 0.83
CA VAL A 148 8.89 8.17 0.42
C VAL A 148 8.10 6.91 0.11
N PHE A 149 8.27 6.42 -1.11
CA PHE A 149 7.70 5.18 -1.61
C PHE A 149 8.74 4.39 -2.41
N ILE A 150 8.81 3.06 -2.24
CA ILE A 150 9.79 2.17 -2.89
C ILE A 150 9.07 1.22 -3.84
N MET A 151 9.59 1.08 -5.06
CA MET A 151 9.21 0.05 -6.02
C MET A 151 10.43 -0.77 -6.43
N ALA A 152 10.34 -2.10 -6.38
CA ALA A 152 11.39 -2.97 -6.86
C ALA A 152 11.30 -3.16 -8.38
N LYS A 153 12.47 -3.32 -9.04
CA LYS A 153 12.58 -3.50 -10.48
C LYS A 153 12.42 -4.95 -10.92
N HIS A 154 12.83 -5.89 -10.08
CA HIS A 154 12.76 -7.31 -10.37
C HIS A 154 12.29 -8.12 -9.16
N ARG A 155 12.06 -9.41 -9.39
CA ARG A 155 11.40 -10.30 -8.43
C ARG A 155 12.21 -10.53 -7.16
N GLU A 156 13.51 -10.68 -7.27
CA GLU A 156 14.44 -10.93 -6.17
C GLU A 156 14.46 -9.74 -5.21
N ALA A 157 14.61 -8.52 -5.74
CA ALA A 157 14.53 -7.29 -4.97
C ALA A 157 13.16 -7.12 -4.30
N ALA A 158 12.07 -7.47 -5.02
CA ALA A 158 10.72 -7.44 -4.47
C ALA A 158 10.53 -8.41 -3.31
N GLN A 159 11.06 -9.62 -3.39
CA GLN A 159 11.01 -10.61 -2.31
C GLN A 159 11.80 -10.15 -1.08
N LEU A 160 13.01 -9.65 -1.30
CA LEU A 160 13.88 -9.14 -0.24
C LEU A 160 13.22 -7.97 0.50
N LEU A 161 12.85 -6.92 -0.23
CA LEU A 161 12.22 -5.73 0.35
C LEU A 161 10.90 -6.07 1.06
N THR A 162 10.02 -6.87 0.45
CA THR A 162 8.77 -7.33 1.09
C THR A 162 9.04 -8.08 2.39
N SER A 163 10.11 -8.89 2.44
CA SER A 163 10.52 -9.58 3.65
C SER A 163 10.97 -8.62 4.75
N LEU A 164 11.75 -7.58 4.40
CA LEU A 164 12.16 -6.53 5.35
C LEU A 164 10.94 -5.80 5.94
N PHE A 165 9.95 -5.44 5.11
CA PHE A 165 8.71 -4.83 5.60
C PHE A 165 7.92 -5.77 6.52
N ARG A 166 7.77 -7.05 6.14
CA ARG A 166 7.07 -8.07 6.93
C ARG A 166 7.75 -8.32 8.28
N LEU A 167 9.08 -8.37 8.30
CA LEU A 167 9.89 -8.57 9.50
C LEU A 167 10.07 -7.28 10.33
N ARG A 168 9.46 -6.16 9.90
CA ARG A 168 9.56 -4.84 10.54
C ARG A 168 11.00 -4.32 10.66
N LYS A 169 11.86 -4.70 9.73
CA LYS A 169 13.25 -4.23 9.60
C LYS A 169 13.37 -2.92 8.81
N VAL A 170 12.23 -2.34 8.41
CA VAL A 170 12.13 -1.05 7.74
C VAL A 170 11.57 -0.03 8.72
N HIS A 171 12.40 0.94 9.09
CA HIS A 171 12.01 2.06 9.95
C HIS A 171 11.41 3.17 9.10
N LYS A 172 10.25 3.63 9.47
CA LYS A 172 9.48 4.66 8.76
C LYS A 172 9.24 5.83 9.68
N THR A 173 9.46 7.03 9.19
CA THR A 173 9.13 8.27 9.88
C THR A 173 8.11 9.04 9.06
N TYR A 174 7.02 9.42 9.68
CA TYR A 174 5.96 10.22 9.09
C TYR A 174 5.86 11.55 9.79
N LEU A 175 5.48 12.57 9.05
CA LEU A 175 5.09 13.89 9.58
C LEU A 175 3.61 14.11 9.34
N ALA A 176 2.93 14.68 10.33
CA ALA A 176 1.55 15.11 10.18
C ALA A 176 1.32 16.47 10.86
N ILE A 177 0.40 17.24 10.28
CA ILE A 177 -0.19 18.40 10.96
C ILE A 177 -1.60 17.98 11.37
N CYS A 178 -1.89 18.03 12.67
CA CYS A 178 -3.18 17.64 13.23
C CYS A 178 -3.83 18.78 14.00
N HIS A 179 -5.15 18.68 14.20
CA HIS A 179 -5.94 19.63 14.98
C HIS A 179 -5.62 19.50 16.47
N GLY A 180 -5.59 20.65 17.16
CA GLY A 180 -5.42 20.72 18.61
C GLY A 180 -4.05 20.34 19.13
N GLU A 181 -3.96 20.21 20.42
CA GLU A 181 -2.77 19.80 21.15
C GLU A 181 -2.91 18.35 21.63
N LEU A 182 -1.81 17.58 21.55
CA LEU A 182 -1.75 16.29 22.22
C LEU A 182 -1.44 16.47 23.71
N GLN A 183 -2.03 15.62 24.55
CA GLN A 183 -1.81 15.67 26.01
C GLN A 183 -0.34 15.45 26.41
N LYS A 184 0.42 14.70 25.61
CA LYS A 184 1.83 14.41 25.83
C LYS A 184 2.64 14.74 24.59
N ASP A 185 3.81 15.33 24.77
CA ASP A 185 4.69 15.67 23.65
C ASP A 185 5.45 14.46 23.08
N VAL A 186 5.59 13.39 23.85
CA VAL A 186 6.20 12.13 23.44
C VAL A 186 5.36 10.98 24.00
N GLY A 187 5.15 9.96 23.19
CA GLY A 187 4.37 8.81 23.63
C GLY A 187 4.35 7.66 22.64
N GLU A 188 3.53 6.68 22.98
CA GLU A 188 3.24 5.52 22.16
C GLU A 188 1.75 5.23 22.16
N TRP A 189 1.20 4.97 20.97
CA TRP A 189 -0.15 4.43 20.81
C TRP A 189 -0.05 2.92 20.57
N ASN A 190 -0.82 2.16 21.31
CA ASN A 190 -0.92 0.71 21.20
C ASN A 190 -2.40 0.32 21.17
N ASP A 191 -2.99 0.31 19.98
CA ASP A 191 -4.42 0.21 19.77
C ASP A 191 -4.81 -1.07 19.04
N ASP A 192 -6.04 -1.49 19.24
CA ASP A 192 -6.72 -2.49 18.45
C ASP A 192 -7.54 -1.83 17.35
N LEU A 193 -7.09 -1.95 16.11
CA LEU A 193 -7.76 -1.36 14.96
C LEU A 193 -8.62 -2.40 14.25
N THR A 194 -9.90 -2.13 14.19
CA THR A 194 -10.87 -2.96 13.47
C THR A 194 -10.87 -2.70 11.97
N ARG A 195 -10.93 -3.77 11.18
CA ARG A 195 -11.30 -3.75 9.77
C ARG A 195 -12.31 -4.86 9.47
N TYR A 196 -13.13 -4.66 8.47
CA TYR A 196 -14.06 -5.67 7.97
C TYR A 196 -13.52 -6.30 6.68
N ASP A 197 -13.64 -7.63 6.58
CA ASP A 197 -13.29 -8.42 5.40
C ASP A 197 -14.39 -9.45 5.16
N ASN A 198 -15.19 -9.25 4.10
CA ASN A 198 -16.39 -10.07 3.82
C ASN A 198 -17.29 -10.24 5.06
N ASP A 199 -17.70 -9.12 5.67
CA ASP A 199 -18.54 -9.03 6.87
C ASP A 199 -17.94 -9.65 8.15
N LYS A 200 -16.70 -10.09 8.09
CA LYS A 200 -15.96 -10.53 9.28
C LYS A 200 -15.17 -9.36 9.86
N GLU A 201 -15.41 -9.14 11.14
CA GLU A 201 -14.59 -8.23 11.91
C GLU A 201 -13.22 -8.82 12.17
N ILE A 202 -12.16 -8.08 11.84
CA ILE A 202 -10.78 -8.45 12.08
C ILE A 202 -10.14 -7.34 12.90
N VAL A 203 -9.71 -7.70 14.10
CA VAL A 203 -8.98 -6.81 15.01
C VAL A 203 -7.48 -6.98 14.78
N GLU A 204 -6.77 -5.88 14.59
CA GLU A 204 -5.34 -5.86 14.29
C GLU A 204 -4.60 -4.94 15.26
N LYS A 205 -3.60 -5.47 15.96
CA LYS A 205 -2.72 -4.66 16.83
C LYS A 205 -1.98 -3.61 16.00
N ALA A 206 -2.04 -2.36 16.45
CA ALA A 206 -1.43 -1.19 15.84
C ALA A 206 -0.57 -0.44 16.85
N ARG A 207 0.73 -0.32 16.56
CA ARG A 207 1.70 0.30 17.46
C ARG A 207 2.45 1.40 16.75
N THR A 208 2.50 2.61 17.34
CA THR A 208 3.17 3.79 16.81
C THR A 208 3.79 4.60 17.94
N THR A 209 5.07 4.93 17.85
CA THR A 209 5.68 5.96 18.70
C THR A 209 5.54 7.30 18.03
N TYR A 210 5.41 8.38 18.84
CA TYR A 210 5.28 9.72 18.32
C TYR A 210 6.04 10.75 19.17
N LYS A 211 6.35 11.87 18.54
CA LYS A 211 6.92 13.08 19.17
C LYS A 211 6.26 14.31 18.56
N VAL A 212 5.77 15.22 19.39
CA VAL A 212 5.36 16.55 18.96
C VAL A 212 6.62 17.36 18.69
N LEU A 213 6.73 17.88 17.47
CA LEU A 213 7.88 18.69 17.05
C LEU A 213 7.65 20.17 17.34
N ASP A 214 6.41 20.62 17.16
CA ASP A 214 5.96 21.98 17.45
C ASP A 214 4.44 22.01 17.61
N LYS A 215 3.90 22.95 18.37
CA LYS A 215 2.47 23.09 18.62
C LYS A 215 2.06 24.49 19.02
N ASN A 216 0.78 24.77 18.85
CA ASN A 216 0.08 25.91 19.41
C ASN A 216 -1.35 25.49 19.80
N SER A 217 -2.15 26.38 20.37
CA SER A 217 -3.53 26.07 20.82
C SER A 217 -4.48 25.51 19.75
N ILE A 218 -4.12 25.60 18.47
CA ILE A 218 -5.00 25.22 17.33
C ILE A 218 -4.54 23.92 16.68
N CYS A 219 -3.23 23.65 16.66
CA CYS A 219 -2.68 22.52 15.90
C CYS A 219 -1.30 22.10 16.40
N SER A 220 -0.91 20.88 16.02
CA SER A 220 0.41 20.31 16.32
C SER A 220 1.05 19.74 15.07
N LEU A 221 2.38 19.88 14.96
CA LEU A 221 3.23 19.14 14.03
C LEU A 221 3.82 17.94 14.75
N ILE A 222 3.58 16.75 14.21
CA ILE A 222 3.93 15.49 14.88
C ILE A 222 4.81 14.63 13.99
N GLU A 223 5.90 14.12 14.56
CA GLU A 223 6.68 13.01 14.03
C GLU A 223 6.11 11.70 14.55
N MET A 224 5.86 10.73 13.65
CA MET A 224 5.34 9.42 14.00
C MET A 224 6.17 8.30 13.38
N LYS A 225 6.47 7.26 14.17
CA LYS A 225 7.23 6.09 13.76
C LYS A 225 6.37 4.82 13.95
N PRO A 226 5.59 4.42 12.94
CA PRO A 226 4.74 3.23 13.03
C PRO A 226 5.58 1.95 13.00
N ILE A 227 5.46 1.13 14.05
CA ILE A 227 6.09 -0.19 14.16
C ILE A 227 5.29 -1.20 13.34
N THR A 228 3.97 -1.09 13.33
CA THR A 228 3.05 -1.86 12.49
C THR A 228 2.64 -1.04 11.25
N GLY A 229 1.93 -1.65 10.30
CA GLY A 229 1.50 -0.98 9.06
C GLY A 229 0.04 -1.32 8.71
N ARG A 230 -0.92 -1.02 9.61
CA ARG A 230 -2.33 -1.30 9.37
C ARG A 230 -2.96 -0.26 8.46
N LYS A 231 -4.05 -0.61 7.80
CA LYS A 231 -4.76 0.31 6.90
C LYS A 231 -5.19 1.56 7.64
N HIS A 232 -4.75 2.73 7.15
CA HIS A 232 -5.00 4.05 7.73
C HIS A 232 -4.57 4.19 9.21
N GLN A 233 -3.57 3.44 9.67
CA GLN A 233 -3.18 3.35 11.07
C GLN A 233 -3.01 4.72 11.73
N LEU A 234 -2.11 5.55 11.23
CA LEU A 234 -1.80 6.87 11.81
C LEU A 234 -3.01 7.80 11.84
N ARG A 235 -3.83 7.75 10.79
CA ARG A 235 -5.05 8.54 10.66
C ARG A 235 -6.10 8.15 11.71
N LYS A 236 -6.28 6.84 11.92
CA LYS A 236 -7.20 6.31 12.93
C LYS A 236 -6.73 6.63 14.35
N GLN A 237 -5.43 6.48 14.61
CA GLN A 237 -4.84 6.75 15.93
C GLN A 237 -4.96 8.22 16.30
N LEU A 238 -4.60 9.15 15.40
CA LEU A 238 -4.78 10.58 15.65
C LEU A 238 -6.24 10.99 15.82
N TYR A 239 -7.14 10.40 15.05
CA TYR A 239 -8.57 10.61 15.22
C TYR A 239 -9.07 10.12 16.59
N ALA A 240 -8.62 8.96 17.04
CA ALA A 240 -9.02 8.35 18.31
C ALA A 240 -8.57 9.18 19.53
N VAL A 241 -7.41 9.83 19.46
CA VAL A 241 -6.93 10.73 20.53
C VAL A 241 -7.48 12.16 20.43
N GLY A 242 -8.47 12.39 19.56
CA GLY A 242 -9.11 13.71 19.44
C GLY A 242 -8.32 14.74 18.62
N SER A 243 -7.29 14.33 17.88
CA SER A 243 -6.43 15.23 17.09
C SER A 243 -6.35 14.78 15.62
N PRO A 244 -7.47 14.79 14.86
CA PRO A 244 -7.48 14.33 13.48
C PRO A 244 -6.51 15.13 12.61
N ILE A 245 -6.01 14.49 11.55
CA ILE A 245 -5.07 15.11 10.60
C ILE A 245 -5.79 16.15 9.75
N TYR A 246 -5.18 17.31 9.53
CA TYR A 246 -5.70 18.31 8.60
C TYR A 246 -5.89 17.72 7.19
N GLY A 247 -7.05 18.02 6.57
CA GLY A 247 -7.39 17.53 5.22
C GLY A 247 -7.81 16.06 5.15
N ASP A 248 -7.95 15.36 6.27
CA ASP A 248 -8.46 13.99 6.28
C ASP A 248 -9.98 14.00 6.00
N GLN A 249 -10.38 13.46 4.84
CA GLN A 249 -11.80 13.42 4.43
C GLN A 249 -12.58 12.28 5.10
N LYS A 250 -11.89 11.31 5.71
CA LYS A 250 -12.53 10.13 6.31
C LYS A 250 -12.55 10.15 7.83
N TYR A 251 -11.46 10.56 8.46
CA TYR A 251 -11.29 10.59 9.91
C TYR A 251 -11.22 12.04 10.35
N LYS A 252 -12.38 12.68 10.48
CA LYS A 252 -12.54 14.09 10.85
C LYS A 252 -13.77 14.27 11.74
N PHE A 253 -13.79 15.34 12.50
CA PHE A 253 -14.99 15.75 13.23
C PHE A 253 -15.91 16.60 12.33
N SER A 254 -17.21 16.51 12.54
CA SER A 254 -18.23 17.13 11.67
C SER A 254 -18.06 18.63 11.43
N ASN A 255 -17.37 19.34 12.33
CA ASN A 255 -17.23 20.79 12.31
C ASN A 255 -15.81 21.29 11.96
N THR A 256 -14.83 20.42 11.71
CA THR A 256 -13.43 20.83 11.64
C THR A 256 -12.95 21.33 10.28
N ASP A 257 -13.64 21.01 9.17
CA ASP A 257 -13.12 21.34 7.84
C ASP A 257 -14.20 21.79 6.86
N LYS A 258 -14.83 22.92 7.14
CA LYS A 258 -15.47 23.66 6.04
C LYS A 258 -14.37 24.40 5.25
N ALA A 259 -13.80 23.77 4.22
CA ALA A 259 -13.23 24.44 3.06
C ALA A 259 -11.72 24.71 2.90
N ILE A 260 -10.76 24.30 3.75
CA ILE A 260 -9.41 24.88 3.57
C ILE A 260 -8.35 23.95 2.99
N ASN A 261 -8.43 22.64 3.16
CA ASN A 261 -7.37 21.76 2.62
C ASN A 261 -7.93 20.50 1.95
N LYS A 262 -7.80 20.44 0.61
CA LYS A 262 -8.09 19.22 -0.17
C LYS A 262 -7.03 18.13 0.02
N ASN A 263 -5.86 18.46 0.55
CA ASN A 263 -4.73 17.54 0.69
C ASN A 263 -4.59 17.06 2.14
N LEU A 264 -4.41 15.76 2.31
CA LEU A 264 -4.12 15.14 3.60
C LEU A 264 -2.74 15.59 4.09
N MET A 265 -2.66 16.19 5.28
CA MET A 265 -1.39 16.62 5.91
C MET A 265 -0.69 15.46 6.59
N LEU A 266 -0.45 14.39 5.83
CA LEU A 266 0.30 13.21 6.23
C LEU A 266 1.36 12.91 5.17
N HIS A 267 2.63 12.89 5.58
CA HIS A 267 3.77 12.73 4.71
C HIS A 267 4.71 11.63 5.22
N SER A 268 5.01 10.65 4.39
CA SER A 268 6.03 9.63 4.64
C SER A 268 7.41 10.29 4.46
N TYR A 269 7.92 10.87 5.56
CA TYR A 269 9.09 11.76 5.51
C TYR A 269 10.39 11.01 5.25
N GLN A 270 10.63 9.92 5.99
CA GLN A 270 11.89 9.19 5.90
C GLN A 270 11.67 7.68 6.02
N ILE A 271 12.51 6.93 5.31
CA ILE A 271 12.60 5.47 5.42
C ILE A 271 14.06 5.06 5.63
N LYS A 272 14.29 4.06 6.52
CA LYS A 272 15.62 3.50 6.79
C LYS A 272 15.54 1.98 6.81
N PHE A 273 16.48 1.32 6.16
CA PHE A 273 16.62 -0.15 6.18
C PHE A 273 18.05 -0.57 5.83
N MET A 274 18.36 -1.85 6.00
CA MET A 274 19.65 -2.42 5.64
C MET A 274 19.47 -3.54 4.61
N ILE A 275 20.31 -3.55 3.59
CA ILE A 275 20.45 -4.63 2.61
C ILE A 275 21.93 -4.97 2.50
N LYS A 276 22.31 -6.25 2.70
CA LYS A 276 23.71 -6.73 2.58
C LYS A 276 24.68 -5.79 3.32
N ASP A 277 24.40 -5.51 4.60
CA ASP A 277 25.18 -4.64 5.49
C ASP A 277 25.30 -3.17 5.07
N LYS A 278 24.68 -2.79 3.95
CA LYS A 278 24.57 -1.39 3.52
C LYS A 278 23.34 -0.74 4.09
N LYS A 279 23.52 0.39 4.78
CA LYS A 279 22.44 1.23 5.30
C LYS A 279 21.89 2.11 4.19
N HIS A 280 20.59 2.05 4.00
CA HIS A 280 19.82 2.91 3.11
C HIS A 280 18.98 3.87 3.93
N THR A 281 19.08 5.15 3.63
CA THR A 281 18.29 6.22 4.27
C THR A 281 17.81 7.16 3.18
N TYR A 282 16.49 7.27 3.04
CA TYR A 282 15.86 8.14 2.05
C TYR A 282 14.89 9.10 2.74
N THR A 283 15.00 10.35 2.37
CA THR A 283 14.15 11.44 2.92
C THR A 283 13.45 12.14 1.77
N ALA A 284 12.13 12.29 1.86
CA ALA A 284 11.33 13.00 0.88
C ALA A 284 11.16 14.47 1.29
N LEU A 285 11.32 15.38 0.34
CA LEU A 285 11.03 16.79 0.55
C LEU A 285 9.54 16.99 0.83
N LEU A 286 9.23 17.86 1.78
CA LEU A 286 7.84 18.24 2.07
C LEU A 286 7.21 18.90 0.85
N PRO A 287 5.98 18.50 0.47
CA PRO A 287 5.27 19.16 -0.63
C PRO A 287 4.88 20.58 -0.26
N ASP A 288 4.73 21.44 -1.26
CA ASP A 288 4.48 22.88 -1.05
C ASP A 288 3.19 23.16 -0.25
N TYR A 289 2.14 22.37 -0.47
CA TYR A 289 0.90 22.51 0.32
C TYR A 289 1.14 22.25 1.81
N PHE A 290 2.05 21.34 2.16
CA PHE A 290 2.42 21.04 3.54
C PHE A 290 3.24 22.19 4.16
N LYS A 291 4.26 22.68 3.43
CA LYS A 291 5.07 23.85 3.84
C LYS A 291 4.20 25.10 4.02
N LYS A 292 3.26 25.32 3.08
CA LYS A 292 2.30 26.44 3.14
C LYS A 292 1.46 26.38 4.41
N LEU A 293 0.95 25.20 4.79
CA LEU A 293 0.16 25.04 6.00
C LEU A 293 1.01 25.25 7.26
N LEU A 294 2.24 24.72 7.31
CA LEU A 294 3.18 24.99 8.41
C LEU A 294 3.33 26.51 8.63
N LYS A 295 3.63 27.26 7.56
CA LYS A 295 3.76 28.71 7.62
C LYS A 295 2.46 29.40 8.08
N THR A 296 1.32 29.02 7.49
CA THR A 296 0.00 29.60 7.84
C THR A 296 -0.36 29.35 9.30
N LYS A 297 -0.03 28.16 9.82
CA LYS A 297 -0.30 27.77 11.21
C LYS A 297 0.83 28.16 12.16
N ARG A 298 1.87 28.87 11.69
CA ARG A 298 3.03 29.29 12.49
C ARG A 298 3.71 28.14 13.21
N LEU A 299 3.74 26.95 12.57
CA LEU A 299 4.45 25.78 13.07
C LEU A 299 5.88 25.75 12.50
N ARG A 300 6.85 25.47 13.36
CA ARG A 300 8.26 25.36 13.01
C ARG A 300 8.62 23.89 12.76
N PHE A 301 9.16 23.61 11.60
CA PHE A 301 9.79 22.31 11.34
C PHE A 301 11.28 22.45 11.71
N PRO A 302 11.81 21.62 12.65
CA PRO A 302 13.21 21.69 13.01
C PRO A 302 14.09 21.53 11.78
N SER A 303 14.96 22.52 11.54
CA SER A 303 16.06 22.38 10.57
C SER A 303 16.96 21.25 11.07
N SER A 304 17.18 20.24 10.22
CA SER A 304 18.13 19.14 10.48
C SER A 304 19.57 19.66 10.46
#